data_87f8a6936b8063d9a82c01cf72220616
#
_entry.id   87f8a6936b8063d9a82c01cf72220616
#
_cell.length_a   1.000
_cell.length_b   1.000
_cell.length_c   1.000
_cell.angle_alpha   90.00
_cell.angle_beta   90.00
_cell.angle_gamma   90.00
#
_symmetry.space_group_name_H-M   'P 1'
#
loop_
_entity.id
_entity.type
_entity.pdbx_description
1 polymer ?
#
loop_
_entity_poly.entity_id
_entity_poly.type
_entity_poly.pdbx_seq_one_letter_code
_entity_poly.pdbx_strand_id
1 'polypeptide(L)'
;MTTLSRQYDIAVVGGGNAALCAAITAAEAGARVLILESAPKAYRGGNSRHTRNFRCKHDAPLSPLTGTYGEDEYFEDLLLVTKGETDEALARLVIRSSEECLPWMQAHGVRFQPSLSGTLSLSRTNAFFLGGGKALVNAYYNTAEDLGVQVAYEAEVVHVHREADRITDLRVRHQGRDHTVTARAYVLASGG
;
A
#
# COMPACT_ATOMS: atom_id res chain seq x y z
N MET A 1 -0.06 -14.51 20.67
CA MET A 1 -1.26 -14.97 19.93
C MET A 1 -2.14 -13.77 19.67
N THR A 2 -2.41 -13.45 18.42
CA THR A 2 -3.31 -12.32 18.05
C THR A 2 -4.73 -12.75 18.31
N THR A 3 -5.40 -12.11 19.27
CA THR A 3 -6.80 -12.43 19.60
C THR A 3 -7.70 -11.64 18.65
N LEU A 4 -8.38 -12.32 17.71
CA LEU A 4 -9.30 -11.69 16.74
C LEU A 4 -10.62 -11.20 17.37
N SER A 5 -10.82 -11.39 18.67
CA SER A 5 -12.06 -11.07 19.41
C SER A 5 -12.14 -9.64 19.95
N ARG A 6 -11.18 -8.76 19.61
CA ARG A 6 -11.24 -7.36 20.03
C ARG A 6 -12.10 -6.54 19.08
N GLN A 7 -12.71 -5.48 19.60
CA GLN A 7 -13.43 -4.51 18.79
C GLN A 7 -12.41 -3.56 18.12
N TYR A 8 -12.43 -3.51 16.79
CA TYR A 8 -11.59 -2.62 15.98
C TYR A 8 -12.40 -1.47 15.42
N ASP A 9 -11.74 -0.35 15.19
CA ASP A 9 -12.35 0.74 14.44
C ASP A 9 -12.27 0.45 12.95
N ILE A 10 -11.15 -0.13 12.49
CA ILE A 10 -10.95 -0.50 11.09
C ILE A 10 -10.37 -1.92 10.98
N ALA A 11 -10.95 -2.73 10.10
CA ALA A 11 -10.38 -4.00 9.65
C ALA A 11 -9.94 -3.87 8.19
N VAL A 12 -8.67 -4.16 7.93
CA VAL A 12 -8.05 -4.09 6.61
C VAL A 12 -7.81 -5.51 6.09
N VAL A 13 -8.38 -5.85 4.95
CA VAL A 13 -8.24 -7.15 4.30
C VAL A 13 -7.10 -7.10 3.29
N GLY A 14 -6.04 -7.87 3.55
CA GLY A 14 -4.79 -7.89 2.79
C GLY A 14 -3.64 -7.22 3.53
N GLY A 15 -2.41 -7.47 3.09
CA GLY A 15 -1.17 -6.94 3.70
C GLY A 15 -0.19 -6.39 2.66
N GLY A 16 -0.67 -6.04 1.47
CA GLY A 16 0.10 -5.37 0.43
C GLY A 16 0.22 -3.86 0.64
N ASN A 17 0.79 -3.17 -0.34
CA ASN A 17 1.04 -1.72 -0.25
C ASN A 17 -0.22 -0.91 0.10
N ALA A 18 -1.33 -1.12 -0.60
CA ALA A 18 -2.57 -0.40 -0.36
C ALA A 18 -3.12 -0.63 1.06
N ALA A 19 -3.07 -1.89 1.53
CA ALA A 19 -3.51 -2.27 2.86
C ALA A 19 -2.67 -1.58 3.95
N LEU A 20 -1.35 -1.59 3.78
CA LEU A 20 -0.41 -0.99 4.74
C LEU A 20 -0.54 0.54 4.78
N CYS A 21 -0.65 1.21 3.63
CA CYS A 21 -0.89 2.65 3.59
C CYS A 21 -2.20 3.01 4.30
N ALA A 22 -3.29 2.29 4.03
CA ALA A 22 -4.56 2.52 4.70
C ALA A 22 -4.48 2.29 6.22
N ALA A 23 -3.80 1.22 6.64
CA ALA A 23 -3.65 0.90 8.05
C ALA A 23 -2.81 1.92 8.82
N ILE A 24 -1.68 2.36 8.23
CA ILE A 24 -0.81 3.40 8.81
C ILE A 24 -1.58 4.70 8.96
N THR A 25 -2.19 5.19 7.87
CA THR A 25 -2.97 6.46 7.89
C THR A 25 -4.09 6.42 8.92
N ALA A 26 -4.79 5.30 9.03
CA ALA A 26 -5.86 5.14 10.03
C ALA A 26 -5.31 5.12 11.47
N ALA A 27 -4.19 4.44 11.70
CA ALA A 27 -3.56 4.38 13.02
C ALA A 27 -3.00 5.75 13.45
N GLU A 28 -2.41 6.52 12.54
CA GLU A 28 -1.98 7.90 12.78
C GLU A 28 -3.16 8.82 13.17
N ALA A 29 -4.35 8.54 12.64
CA ALA A 29 -5.59 9.22 13.04
C ALA A 29 -6.17 8.68 14.37
N GLY A 30 -5.49 7.79 15.07
CA GLY A 30 -5.88 7.26 16.37
C GLY A 30 -6.84 6.07 16.32
N ALA A 31 -7.10 5.48 15.15
CA ALA A 31 -7.96 4.31 15.03
C ALA A 31 -7.26 3.02 15.50
N ARG A 32 -8.01 2.11 16.11
CA ARG A 32 -7.57 0.75 16.39
C ARG A 32 -7.72 -0.09 15.14
N VAL A 33 -6.61 -0.50 14.54
CA VAL A 33 -6.57 -1.16 13.24
C VAL A 33 -6.14 -2.62 13.36
N LEU A 34 -6.84 -3.50 12.62
CA LEU A 34 -6.47 -4.89 12.40
C LEU A 34 -6.18 -5.11 10.91
N ILE A 35 -5.03 -5.65 10.60
CA ILE A 35 -4.70 -6.19 9.26
C ILE A 35 -4.92 -7.70 9.27
N LEU A 36 -5.67 -8.20 8.27
CA LEU A 36 -5.89 -9.62 8.01
C LEU A 36 -5.09 -10.01 6.76
N GLU A 37 -3.91 -10.60 6.96
CA GLU A 37 -3.01 -11.07 5.90
C GLU A 37 -3.11 -12.59 5.79
N SER A 38 -3.46 -13.07 4.61
CA SER A 38 -3.62 -14.51 4.36
C SER A 38 -2.30 -15.27 4.33
N ALA A 39 -1.20 -14.60 3.95
CA ALA A 39 0.11 -15.21 3.90
C ALA A 39 0.76 -15.33 5.29
N PRO A 40 1.63 -16.31 5.51
CA PRO A 40 2.53 -16.34 6.66
C PRO A 40 3.44 -15.10 6.69
N LYS A 41 3.90 -14.69 7.87
CA LYS A 41 4.75 -13.50 8.06
C LYS A 41 5.96 -13.45 7.10
N ALA A 42 6.55 -14.59 6.77
CA ALA A 42 7.71 -14.67 5.86
C ALA A 42 7.36 -14.33 4.40
N TYR A 43 6.11 -14.47 4.00
CA TYR A 43 5.62 -14.26 2.63
C TYR A 43 4.65 -13.10 2.48
N ARG A 44 4.44 -12.32 3.56
CA ARG A 44 3.55 -11.15 3.60
C ARG A 44 3.84 -10.12 2.50
N GLY A 45 2.85 -9.35 2.12
CA GLY A 45 2.99 -8.20 1.24
C GLY A 45 2.57 -8.41 -0.21
N GLY A 46 2.10 -9.62 -0.57
CA GLY A 46 1.56 -9.91 -1.90
C GLY A 46 2.49 -9.47 -3.04
N ASN A 47 1.93 -8.96 -4.13
CA ASN A 47 2.70 -8.48 -5.28
C ASN A 47 3.60 -7.28 -4.96
N SER A 48 3.29 -6.49 -3.93
CA SER A 48 4.08 -5.32 -3.57
C SER A 48 5.52 -5.65 -3.17
N ARG A 49 5.78 -6.86 -2.66
CA ARG A 49 7.14 -7.33 -2.34
C ARG A 49 8.05 -7.53 -3.57
N HIS A 50 7.48 -7.59 -4.78
CA HIS A 50 8.21 -7.80 -6.04
C HIS A 50 8.45 -6.50 -6.80
N THR A 51 7.90 -5.37 -6.36
CA THR A 51 8.13 -4.07 -6.98
C THR A 51 9.59 -3.61 -6.81
N ARG A 52 10.07 -2.76 -7.71
CA ARG A 52 11.44 -2.21 -7.68
C ARG A 52 11.46 -0.70 -7.50
N ASN A 53 10.45 -0.04 -8.04
CA ASN A 53 10.36 1.41 -8.12
C ASN A 53 8.90 1.84 -8.19
N PHE A 54 8.68 3.14 -8.13
CA PHE A 54 7.42 3.75 -8.56
C PHE A 54 7.71 5.01 -9.37
N ARG A 55 6.77 5.39 -10.23
CA ARG A 55 6.81 6.66 -10.94
C ARG A 55 6.22 7.75 -10.07
N CYS A 56 6.82 8.94 -10.15
CA CYS A 56 6.42 10.08 -9.34
C CYS A 56 6.53 11.37 -10.17
N LYS A 57 5.42 12.11 -10.24
CA LYS A 57 5.41 13.46 -10.77
C LYS A 57 6.28 14.35 -9.88
N HIS A 58 7.10 15.23 -10.51
CA HIS A 58 7.88 16.25 -9.81
C HIS A 58 8.29 17.37 -10.77
N ASP A 59 8.23 18.59 -10.27
CA ASP A 59 8.50 19.80 -11.05
C ASP A 59 9.94 20.33 -10.86
N ALA A 60 10.72 19.68 -9.99
CA ALA A 60 12.14 19.97 -9.73
C ALA A 60 12.87 18.68 -9.34
N PRO A 61 14.21 18.64 -9.44
CA PRO A 61 14.99 17.51 -8.94
C PRO A 61 14.72 17.26 -7.47
N LEU A 62 14.47 16.00 -7.11
CA LEU A 62 14.30 15.50 -5.73
C LEU A 62 15.32 14.39 -5.50
N SER A 63 15.78 14.20 -4.27
CA SER A 63 16.49 12.96 -3.96
C SER A 63 15.44 11.85 -3.78
N PRO A 64 15.40 10.81 -4.60
CA PRO A 64 16.38 10.28 -5.55
C PRO A 64 16.11 10.57 -7.05
N LEU A 65 15.27 11.54 -7.38
CA LEU A 65 14.84 11.84 -8.74
C LEU A 65 15.64 12.98 -9.35
N THR A 66 15.93 12.88 -10.67
CA THR A 66 16.67 13.89 -11.42
C THR A 66 15.75 14.62 -12.40
N GLY A 67 16.06 15.90 -12.69
CA GLY A 67 15.29 16.68 -13.68
C GLY A 67 13.86 16.94 -13.23
N THR A 68 12.95 16.95 -14.19
CA THR A 68 11.51 17.16 -13.98
C THR A 68 10.71 16.05 -14.68
N TYR A 69 9.53 15.77 -14.19
CA TYR A 69 8.56 14.86 -14.81
C TYR A 69 7.15 15.35 -14.51
N GLY A 70 6.65 16.20 -15.41
CA GLY A 70 5.39 16.90 -15.24
C GLY A 70 4.15 16.01 -15.42
N GLU A 71 2.99 16.55 -15.06
CA GLU A 71 1.71 15.83 -15.14
C GLU A 71 1.38 15.40 -16.58
N ASP A 72 1.52 16.31 -17.56
CA ASP A 72 1.14 16.00 -18.95
C ASP A 72 2.06 14.94 -19.56
N GLU A 73 3.37 15.06 -19.35
CA GLU A 73 4.33 14.05 -19.81
C GLU A 73 4.04 12.67 -19.19
N TYR A 74 3.74 12.63 -17.89
CA TYR A 74 3.38 11.38 -17.23
C TYR A 74 2.07 10.80 -17.79
N PHE A 75 1.09 11.66 -18.06
CA PHE A 75 -0.18 11.22 -18.65
C PHE A 75 0.01 10.70 -20.08
N GLU A 76 0.81 11.36 -20.90
CA GLU A 76 1.17 10.88 -22.25
C GLU A 76 1.86 9.52 -22.21
N ASP A 77 2.83 9.33 -21.32
CA ASP A 77 3.49 8.03 -21.10
C ASP A 77 2.47 6.93 -20.70
N LEU A 78 1.47 7.28 -19.86
CA LEU A 78 0.42 6.35 -19.47
C LEU A 78 -0.44 5.97 -20.68
N LEU A 79 -0.83 6.93 -21.51
CA LEU A 79 -1.63 6.68 -22.71
C LEU A 79 -0.91 5.74 -23.69
N LEU A 80 0.42 5.88 -23.83
CA LEU A 80 1.22 4.96 -24.66
C LEU A 80 1.13 3.53 -24.16
N VAL A 81 1.21 3.32 -22.84
CA VAL A 81 1.16 1.97 -22.23
C VAL A 81 -0.25 1.37 -22.29
N THR A 82 -1.27 2.17 -22.04
CA THR A 82 -2.67 1.74 -22.05
C THR A 82 -3.31 1.74 -23.45
N LYS A 83 -2.56 2.17 -24.46
CA LYS A 83 -3.04 2.35 -25.86
C LYS A 83 -4.25 3.30 -25.92
N GLY A 84 -4.27 4.31 -25.08
CA GLY A 84 -5.35 5.28 -24.98
C GLY A 84 -6.55 4.86 -24.13
N GLU A 85 -6.56 3.63 -23.62
CA GLU A 85 -7.65 3.13 -22.76
C GLU A 85 -7.37 3.46 -21.29
N THR A 86 -7.81 4.63 -20.85
CA THR A 86 -7.69 5.05 -19.45
C THR A 86 -8.80 6.03 -19.06
N ASP A 87 -9.17 6.05 -17.80
CA ASP A 87 -9.97 7.11 -17.20
C ASP A 87 -9.05 8.31 -16.92
N GLU A 88 -9.16 9.35 -17.75
CA GLU A 88 -8.30 10.52 -17.64
C GLU A 88 -8.41 11.21 -16.28
N ALA A 89 -9.63 11.37 -15.76
CA ALA A 89 -9.84 12.07 -14.49
C ALA A 89 -9.17 11.34 -13.32
N LEU A 90 -9.34 10.02 -13.27
CA LEU A 90 -8.70 9.17 -12.26
C LEU A 90 -7.19 9.12 -12.45
N ALA A 91 -6.70 8.98 -13.68
CA ALA A 91 -5.27 8.95 -13.98
C ALA A 91 -4.58 10.25 -13.55
N ARG A 92 -5.12 11.41 -13.91
CA ARG A 92 -4.56 12.70 -13.51
C ARG A 92 -4.61 12.92 -12.00
N LEU A 93 -5.67 12.46 -11.32
CA LEU A 93 -5.73 12.49 -9.85
C LEU A 93 -4.56 11.69 -9.24
N VAL A 94 -4.35 10.46 -9.70
CA VAL A 94 -3.25 9.59 -9.22
C VAL A 94 -1.89 10.21 -9.52
N ILE A 95 -1.69 10.76 -10.73
CA ILE A 95 -0.44 11.41 -11.14
C ILE A 95 -0.13 12.59 -10.22
N ARG A 96 -1.07 13.51 -9.99
CA ARG A 96 -0.89 14.65 -9.07
C ARG A 96 -0.58 14.19 -7.66
N SER A 97 -1.33 13.22 -7.15
CA SER A 97 -1.12 12.69 -5.79
C SER A 97 0.22 11.97 -5.62
N SER A 98 0.84 11.48 -6.71
CA SER A 98 2.13 10.79 -6.65
C SER A 98 3.28 11.67 -6.14
N GLU A 99 3.17 13.00 -6.27
CA GLU A 99 4.18 13.95 -5.79
C GLU A 99 4.34 13.88 -4.26
N GLU A 100 3.24 13.66 -3.54
CA GLU A 100 3.25 13.53 -2.09
C GLU A 100 3.68 12.14 -1.58
N CYS A 101 3.67 11.14 -2.47
CA CYS A 101 4.00 9.76 -2.08
C CYS A 101 5.46 9.61 -1.62
N LEU A 102 6.41 10.26 -2.30
CA LEU A 102 7.84 10.09 -1.99
C LEU A 102 8.19 10.57 -0.57
N PRO A 103 7.86 11.82 -0.16
CA PRO A 103 8.11 12.27 1.21
C PRO A 103 7.33 11.45 2.23
N TRP A 104 6.08 11.07 1.94
CA TRP A 104 5.29 10.23 2.83
C TRP A 104 5.94 8.86 3.05
N MET A 105 6.42 8.22 1.98
CA MET A 105 7.12 6.93 2.04
C MET A 105 8.40 7.02 2.87
N GLN A 106 9.18 8.12 2.70
CA GLN A 106 10.41 8.35 3.47
C GLN A 106 10.12 8.54 4.96
N ALA A 107 9.06 9.29 5.30
CA ALA A 107 8.62 9.48 6.68
C ALA A 107 8.24 8.15 7.36
N HIS A 108 7.78 7.17 6.57
CA HIS A 108 7.41 5.83 7.04
C HIS A 108 8.51 4.77 6.84
N GLY A 109 9.79 5.21 6.82
CA GLY A 109 10.95 4.34 6.86
C GLY A 109 11.39 3.74 5.53
N VAL A 110 10.73 4.09 4.42
CA VAL A 110 11.14 3.63 3.08
C VAL A 110 12.41 4.36 2.65
N ARG A 111 13.39 3.62 2.19
CA ARG A 111 14.65 4.15 1.67
C ARG A 111 14.71 4.00 0.16
N PHE A 112 15.25 5.03 -0.49
CA PHE A 112 15.46 5.04 -1.91
C PHE A 112 16.94 4.94 -2.26
N GLN A 113 17.24 4.38 -3.43
CA GLN A 113 18.57 4.39 -3.98
C GLN A 113 18.94 5.82 -4.40
N PRO A 114 20.21 6.22 -4.32
CA PRO A 114 20.68 7.44 -4.97
C PRO A 114 20.34 7.43 -6.45
N SER A 115 20.19 8.61 -7.05
CA SER A 115 19.95 8.75 -8.48
C SER A 115 20.95 7.95 -9.29
N LEU A 116 20.45 7.09 -10.18
CA LEU A 116 21.27 6.33 -11.10
C LEU A 116 21.72 7.25 -12.24
N SER A 117 23.05 7.38 -12.39
CA SER A 117 23.66 8.06 -13.55
C SER A 117 23.96 7.03 -14.66
N GLY A 118 23.86 7.44 -15.91
CA GLY A 118 24.16 6.59 -17.06
C GLY A 118 23.35 6.97 -18.30
N THR A 119 23.52 6.20 -19.36
CA THR A 119 22.85 6.44 -20.66
C THR A 119 21.32 6.42 -20.58
N LEU A 120 20.77 5.64 -19.67
CA LEU A 120 19.33 5.58 -19.41
C LEU A 120 18.99 6.46 -18.20
N SER A 121 18.30 7.57 -18.42
CA SER A 121 17.85 8.49 -17.35
C SER A 121 16.69 7.94 -16.54
N LEU A 122 16.80 6.69 -16.05
CA LEU A 122 15.72 6.01 -15.33
C LEU A 122 15.31 6.75 -14.06
N SER A 123 16.25 7.40 -13.39
CA SER A 123 15.98 8.20 -12.19
C SER A 123 15.27 9.52 -12.46
N ARG A 124 14.99 9.87 -13.73
CA ARG A 124 14.17 11.03 -14.04
C ARG A 124 12.68 10.76 -13.75
N THR A 125 12.23 9.55 -13.99
CA THR A 125 10.79 9.21 -13.84
C THR A 125 10.50 8.21 -12.74
N ASN A 126 11.52 7.47 -12.26
CA ASN A 126 11.35 6.36 -11.34
C ASN A 126 12.23 6.50 -10.09
N ALA A 127 11.59 6.46 -8.92
CA ALA A 127 12.27 6.33 -7.64
C ALA A 127 12.46 4.85 -7.31
N PHE A 128 13.71 4.40 -7.21
CA PHE A 128 14.05 3.00 -6.93
C PHE A 128 14.17 2.73 -5.44
N PHE A 129 13.50 1.69 -4.95
CA PHE A 129 13.58 1.29 -3.55
C PHE A 129 14.94 0.66 -3.22
N LEU A 130 15.58 1.13 -2.16
CA LEU A 130 16.78 0.49 -1.61
C LEU A 130 16.38 -0.84 -0.94
N GLY A 131 16.80 -1.95 -1.55
CA GLY A 131 16.40 -3.30 -1.14
C GLY A 131 15.09 -3.79 -1.77
N GLY A 132 14.53 -3.03 -2.74
CA GLY A 132 13.35 -3.41 -3.52
C GLY A 132 12.06 -3.45 -2.71
N GLY A 133 11.01 -4.04 -3.29
CA GLY A 133 9.68 -4.09 -2.68
C GLY A 133 9.61 -4.85 -1.36
N LYS A 134 10.50 -5.82 -1.14
CA LYS A 134 10.57 -6.51 0.16
C LYS A 134 11.00 -5.55 1.28
N ALA A 135 11.96 -4.66 1.01
CA ALA A 135 12.38 -3.65 1.98
C ALA A 135 11.27 -2.61 2.21
N LEU A 136 10.60 -2.15 1.14
CA LEU A 136 9.42 -1.28 1.21
C LEU A 136 8.35 -1.86 2.13
N VAL A 137 7.90 -3.09 1.86
CA VAL A 137 6.85 -3.76 2.63
C VAL A 137 7.27 -3.92 4.09
N ASN A 138 8.52 -4.31 4.36
CA ASN A 138 9.01 -4.45 5.72
C ASN A 138 9.06 -3.11 6.47
N ALA A 139 9.44 -2.00 5.81
CA ALA A 139 9.40 -0.68 6.42
C ALA A 139 7.97 -0.33 6.87
N TYR A 140 6.99 -0.53 6.00
CA TYR A 140 5.59 -0.26 6.34
C TYR A 140 5.04 -1.17 7.45
N TYR A 141 5.40 -2.46 7.47
CA TYR A 141 5.01 -3.33 8.58
C TYR A 141 5.61 -2.88 9.91
N ASN A 142 6.89 -2.46 9.90
CA ASN A 142 7.51 -1.93 11.12
C ASN A 142 6.79 -0.66 11.59
N THR A 143 6.54 0.30 10.70
CA THR A 143 5.78 1.52 11.02
C THR A 143 4.38 1.19 11.55
N ALA A 144 3.67 0.26 10.92
CA ALA A 144 2.34 -0.15 11.37
C ALA A 144 2.40 -0.81 12.76
N GLU A 145 3.38 -1.69 13.00
CA GLU A 145 3.58 -2.34 14.31
C GLU A 145 3.93 -1.29 15.40
N ASP A 146 4.80 -0.30 15.09
CA ASP A 146 5.17 0.80 16.00
C ASP A 146 3.96 1.70 16.35
N LEU A 147 3.03 1.89 15.41
CA LEU A 147 1.77 2.61 15.61
C LEU A 147 0.70 1.78 16.35
N GLY A 148 1.01 0.53 16.71
CA GLY A 148 0.11 -0.35 17.43
C GLY A 148 -0.94 -1.05 16.56
N VAL A 149 -0.78 -1.05 15.23
CA VAL A 149 -1.62 -1.84 14.31
C VAL A 149 -1.43 -3.34 14.63
N GLN A 150 -2.53 -4.04 14.82
CA GLN A 150 -2.48 -5.49 14.95
C GLN A 150 -2.45 -6.17 13.59
N VAL A 151 -1.56 -7.15 13.43
CA VAL A 151 -1.48 -7.95 12.20
C VAL A 151 -1.75 -9.41 12.55
N ALA A 152 -2.77 -9.97 11.92
CA ALA A 152 -3.04 -11.41 11.93
C ALA A 152 -2.53 -12.01 10.63
N TYR A 153 -1.51 -12.85 10.73
CA TYR A 153 -0.98 -13.62 9.61
C TYR A 153 -1.70 -14.96 9.49
N GLU A 154 -1.69 -15.57 8.30
CA GLU A 154 -2.43 -16.81 8.03
C GLU A 154 -3.92 -16.65 8.38
N ALA A 155 -4.44 -15.44 8.15
CA ALA A 155 -5.80 -15.03 8.44
C ALA A 155 -6.54 -14.77 7.11
N GLU A 156 -7.15 -15.80 6.58
CA GLU A 156 -7.87 -15.76 5.31
C GLU A 156 -9.30 -15.28 5.52
N VAL A 157 -9.68 -14.18 4.88
CA VAL A 157 -11.08 -13.73 4.83
C VAL A 157 -11.83 -14.61 3.83
N VAL A 158 -12.69 -15.47 4.32
CA VAL A 158 -13.43 -16.44 3.50
C VAL A 158 -14.84 -15.96 3.14
N HIS A 159 -15.37 -14.97 3.87
CA HIS A 159 -16.66 -14.38 3.56
C HIS A 159 -16.76 -12.96 4.09
N VAL A 160 -17.47 -12.11 3.34
CA VAL A 160 -17.83 -10.73 3.72
C VAL A 160 -19.34 -10.66 3.87
N HIS A 161 -19.82 -10.51 5.09
CA HIS A 161 -21.24 -10.37 5.38
C HIS A 161 -21.68 -8.94 5.13
N ARG A 162 -22.82 -8.77 4.45
CA ARG A 162 -23.43 -7.47 4.13
C ARG A 162 -24.89 -7.47 4.52
N GLU A 163 -25.31 -6.34 5.08
CA GLU A 163 -26.72 -5.99 5.26
C GLU A 163 -26.96 -4.65 4.58
N ALA A 164 -27.84 -4.63 3.58
CA ALA A 164 -28.05 -3.50 2.68
C ALA A 164 -26.69 -3.04 2.07
N ASP A 165 -26.30 -1.79 2.31
CA ASP A 165 -25.08 -1.18 1.77
C ASP A 165 -23.89 -1.18 2.75
N ARG A 166 -23.96 -1.96 3.84
CA ARG A 166 -22.93 -2.00 4.88
C ARG A 166 -22.36 -3.40 5.05
N ILE A 167 -21.05 -3.48 5.21
CA ILE A 167 -20.40 -4.68 5.71
C ILE A 167 -20.64 -4.75 7.22
N THR A 168 -21.16 -5.87 7.70
CA THR A 168 -21.44 -6.10 9.13
C THR A 168 -20.29 -6.80 9.83
N ASP A 169 -19.72 -7.80 9.17
CA ASP A 169 -18.61 -8.58 9.69
C ASP A 169 -17.86 -9.33 8.59
N LEU A 170 -16.71 -9.87 8.96
CA LEU A 170 -15.89 -10.76 8.12
C LEU A 170 -15.80 -12.13 8.79
N ARG A 171 -16.01 -13.20 8.02
CA ARG A 171 -15.62 -14.54 8.45
C ARG A 171 -14.18 -14.80 8.04
N VAL A 172 -13.34 -15.09 9.01
CA VAL A 172 -11.89 -15.22 8.86
C VAL A 172 -11.48 -16.63 9.31
N ARG A 173 -10.82 -17.36 8.43
CA ARG A 173 -10.15 -18.62 8.78
C ARG A 173 -8.75 -18.31 9.29
N HIS A 174 -8.49 -18.64 10.54
CA HIS A 174 -7.20 -18.44 11.20
C HIS A 174 -6.86 -19.61 12.12
N GLN A 175 -5.66 -20.16 12.00
CA GLN A 175 -5.21 -21.31 12.78
C GLN A 175 -6.18 -22.52 12.75
N GLY A 176 -6.73 -22.79 11.55
CA GLY A 176 -7.65 -23.90 11.33
C GLY A 176 -9.06 -23.73 11.92
N ARG A 177 -9.40 -22.54 12.39
CA ARG A 177 -10.71 -22.19 12.96
C ARG A 177 -11.32 -20.99 12.25
N ASP A 178 -12.63 -20.96 12.18
CA ASP A 178 -13.38 -19.81 11.70
C ASP A 178 -13.65 -18.84 12.87
N HIS A 179 -13.40 -17.55 12.59
CA HIS A 179 -13.62 -16.43 13.51
C HIS A 179 -14.52 -15.40 12.84
N THR A 180 -15.32 -14.71 13.62
CA THR A 180 -16.04 -13.50 13.16
C THR A 180 -15.28 -12.27 13.63
N VAL A 181 -14.93 -11.39 12.68
CA VAL A 181 -14.27 -10.11 12.95
C VAL A 181 -15.23 -8.99 12.64
N THR A 182 -15.48 -8.14 13.64
CA THR A 182 -16.32 -6.94 13.51
C THR A 182 -15.48 -5.68 13.64
N ALA A 183 -15.79 -4.68 12.82
CA ALA A 183 -15.18 -3.36 12.88
C ALA A 183 -16.21 -2.28 12.51
N ARG A 184 -15.89 -1.01 12.79
CA ARG A 184 -16.74 0.13 12.40
C ARG A 184 -16.63 0.42 10.91
N ALA A 185 -15.47 0.15 10.31
CA ALA A 185 -15.22 0.28 8.88
C ALA A 185 -14.30 -0.84 8.38
N TYR A 186 -14.39 -1.11 7.07
CA TYR A 186 -13.62 -2.17 6.42
C TYR A 186 -12.92 -1.62 5.18
N VAL A 187 -11.66 -1.97 5.01
CA VAL A 187 -10.87 -1.66 3.80
C VAL A 187 -10.56 -2.96 3.09
N LEU A 188 -11.08 -3.13 1.87
CA LEU A 188 -10.81 -4.30 1.05
C LEU A 188 -9.61 -3.99 0.15
N ALA A 189 -8.45 -4.54 0.47
CA ALA A 189 -7.18 -4.30 -0.20
C ALA A 189 -6.43 -5.62 -0.46
N SER A 190 -7.17 -6.66 -0.84
CA SER A 190 -6.67 -8.03 -1.06
C SER A 190 -5.75 -8.18 -2.26
N GLY A 191 -5.68 -7.15 -3.11
CA GLY A 191 -4.95 -7.20 -4.38
C GLY A 191 -5.73 -7.94 -5.48
N GLY A 192 -5.01 -8.29 -6.55
CA GLY A 192 -5.55 -9.02 -7.70
C GLY A 192 -4.47 -9.84 -8.39
#